data_7171d2940b8291746b9fe01aca704d60
#
_entry.id   7171d2940b8291746b9fe01aca704d60
#
_cell.length_a   1.000
_cell.length_b   1.000
_cell.length_c   1.000
_cell.angle_alpha   90.00
_cell.angle_beta   90.00
_cell.angle_gamma   90.00
#
_symmetry.space_group_name_H-M   'P 1'
#
loop_
_entity.id
_entity.type
_entity.pdbx_description
1 polymer ?
#
loop_
_entity_poly.entity_id
_entity_poly.type
_entity_poly.pdbx_seq_one_letter_code
_entity_poly.pdbx_strand_id
1 'polypeptide(L)'
;MWLGLADGRRLELAAFVLFSSAGGLVLTAGQGNYAAANVFLDALAAWRRAEGLVATSMAFGFWDVGAGLGQYLSEVDRRRMAAQGLPVLSADAGLALFARGLDRGEATVVPLRVDAAALVCCVVMSCGSVCGGLGAG
;
A
#
# COMPACT_ATOMS: atom_id res chain seq x y z
N MET A 1 -9.67 -2.04 -21.89
CA MET A 1 -11.09 -2.33 -21.64
C MET A 1 -11.79 -1.00 -21.38
N TRP A 2 -12.51 -0.49 -22.38
CA TRP A 2 -13.26 0.74 -22.30
C TRP A 2 -14.48 0.52 -21.42
N LEU A 3 -14.61 1.20 -20.31
CA LEU A 3 -15.90 1.43 -19.68
C LEU A 3 -16.61 2.52 -20.51
N GLY A 4 -17.01 2.15 -21.73
CA GLY A 4 -17.90 2.95 -22.54
C GLY A 4 -19.29 2.81 -21.97
N LEU A 5 -19.85 3.90 -21.44
CA LEU A 5 -21.30 3.98 -21.29
C LEU A 5 -21.91 3.88 -22.68
N ALA A 6 -23.03 3.20 -22.79
CA ALA A 6 -23.69 2.82 -24.06
C ALA A 6 -24.10 4.00 -24.95
N ASP A 7 -23.90 5.26 -24.54
CA ASP A 7 -24.21 6.47 -25.29
C ASP A 7 -22.99 7.27 -25.77
N GLY A 8 -21.76 6.73 -25.63
CA GLY A 8 -20.53 7.36 -26.11
C GLY A 8 -20.11 8.64 -25.37
N ARG A 9 -20.76 8.98 -24.26
CA ARG A 9 -20.37 10.15 -23.47
C ARG A 9 -19.13 9.87 -22.66
N ARG A 10 -18.08 10.65 -22.86
CA ARG A 10 -16.92 10.67 -21.95
C ARG A 10 -17.32 11.40 -20.68
N LEU A 11 -17.30 10.70 -19.55
CA LEU A 11 -17.43 11.36 -18.26
C LEU A 11 -16.12 12.05 -17.93
N GLU A 12 -16.17 13.35 -17.69
CA GLU A 12 -15.07 14.09 -17.08
C GLU A 12 -15.07 13.82 -15.59
N LEU A 13 -14.20 12.93 -15.16
CA LEU A 13 -14.06 12.58 -13.74
C LEU A 13 -13.12 13.58 -13.07
N ALA A 14 -13.53 14.11 -11.92
CA ALA A 14 -12.65 14.89 -11.05
C ALA A 14 -11.56 14.02 -10.43
N ALA A 15 -11.87 12.75 -10.13
CA ALA A 15 -10.91 11.77 -9.62
C ALA A 15 -11.33 10.35 -10.02
N PHE A 16 -10.34 9.47 -10.20
CA PHE A 16 -10.51 8.03 -10.33
C PHE A 16 -9.50 7.37 -9.42
N VAL A 17 -9.97 6.82 -8.30
CA VAL A 17 -9.11 6.29 -7.25
C VAL A 17 -9.23 4.78 -7.19
N LEU A 18 -8.08 4.12 -7.17
CA LEU A 18 -7.94 2.68 -6.97
C LEU A 18 -7.32 2.44 -5.58
N PHE A 19 -7.96 1.58 -4.80
CA PHE A 19 -7.44 1.18 -3.50
C PHE A 19 -6.56 -0.05 -3.68
N SER A 20 -5.26 0.17 -3.65
CA SER A 20 -4.21 -0.84 -3.68
C SER A 20 -3.66 -1.08 -2.26
N SER A 21 -2.66 -1.90 -2.12
CA SER A 21 -2.06 -2.25 -0.83
C SER A 21 -0.54 -2.26 -0.90
N ALA A 22 0.08 -1.61 0.07
CA ALA A 22 1.51 -1.72 0.30
C ALA A 22 1.96 -3.15 0.66
N GLY A 23 1.03 -4.02 1.06
CA GLY A 23 1.29 -5.45 1.24
C GLY A 23 1.76 -6.16 -0.03
N GLY A 24 1.49 -5.61 -1.22
CA GLY A 24 2.09 -6.06 -2.48
C GLY A 24 3.58 -5.74 -2.58
N LEU A 25 4.05 -4.76 -1.81
CA LEU A 25 5.45 -4.35 -1.75
C LEU A 25 6.22 -5.06 -0.63
N VAL A 26 5.51 -5.55 0.40
CA VAL A 26 6.07 -6.24 1.58
C VAL A 26 5.47 -7.65 1.63
N LEU A 27 6.01 -8.53 0.81
CA LEU A 27 5.51 -9.89 0.61
C LEU A 27 5.57 -10.73 1.90
N THR A 28 4.42 -11.21 2.34
CA THR A 28 4.31 -12.41 3.18
C THR A 28 4.09 -13.64 2.28
N ALA A 29 4.74 -14.75 2.60
CA ALA A 29 4.58 -16.00 1.84
C ALA A 29 3.11 -16.40 1.73
N GLY A 30 2.66 -16.81 0.54
CA GLY A 30 1.29 -17.27 0.27
C GLY A 30 0.32 -16.20 -0.25
N GLN A 31 0.72 -14.94 -0.39
CA GLN A 31 -0.15 -13.84 -0.86
C GLN A 31 0.14 -13.38 -2.31
N GLY A 32 0.73 -14.22 -3.14
CA GLY A 32 1.11 -13.87 -4.50
C GLY A 32 -0.06 -13.34 -5.35
N ASN A 33 -1.24 -13.95 -5.26
CA ASN A 33 -2.43 -13.50 -5.99
C ASN A 33 -2.92 -12.12 -5.51
N TYR A 34 -2.87 -11.86 -4.22
CA TYR A 34 -3.23 -10.56 -3.64
C TYR A 34 -2.24 -9.48 -4.07
N ALA A 35 -0.94 -9.78 -4.02
CA ALA A 35 0.11 -8.86 -4.48
C ALA A 35 -0.05 -8.55 -5.98
N ALA A 36 -0.26 -9.57 -6.82
CA ALA A 36 -0.47 -9.40 -8.25
C ALA A 36 -1.69 -8.53 -8.56
N ALA A 37 -2.80 -8.71 -7.84
CA ALA A 37 -3.99 -7.89 -8.00
C ALA A 37 -3.73 -6.42 -7.68
N ASN A 38 -2.99 -6.12 -6.60
CA ASN A 38 -2.65 -4.75 -6.23
C ASN A 38 -1.67 -4.10 -7.23
N VAL A 39 -0.65 -4.82 -7.68
CA VAL A 39 0.27 -4.34 -8.72
C VAL A 39 -0.47 -4.05 -10.02
N PHE A 40 -1.49 -4.84 -10.37
CA PHE A 40 -2.35 -4.55 -11.51
C PHE A 40 -3.09 -3.22 -11.36
N LEU A 41 -3.60 -2.89 -10.18
CA LEU A 41 -4.27 -1.61 -9.91
C LEU A 41 -3.30 -0.44 -10.09
N ASP A 42 -2.07 -0.58 -9.61
CA ASP A 42 -1.03 0.43 -9.76
C ASP A 42 -0.67 0.66 -11.23
N ALA A 43 -0.50 -0.43 -11.99
CA ALA A 43 -0.24 -0.38 -13.42
C ALA A 43 -1.42 0.23 -14.21
N LEU A 44 -2.66 -0.07 -13.81
CA LEU A 44 -3.86 0.51 -14.42
C LEU A 44 -3.93 2.02 -14.22
N ALA A 45 -3.58 2.52 -13.03
CA ALA A 45 -3.52 3.96 -12.78
C ALA A 45 -2.47 4.63 -13.67
N ALA A 46 -1.27 4.06 -13.75
CA ALA A 46 -0.19 4.56 -14.59
C ALA A 46 -0.58 4.58 -16.07
N TRP A 47 -1.17 3.50 -16.56
CA TRP A 47 -1.65 3.42 -17.94
C TRP A 47 -2.75 4.46 -18.25
N ARG A 48 -3.75 4.61 -17.37
CA ARG A 48 -4.80 5.62 -17.56
C ARG A 48 -4.21 7.03 -17.67
N ARG A 49 -3.24 7.37 -16.84
CA ARG A 49 -2.58 8.69 -16.90
C ARG A 49 -1.77 8.87 -18.17
N ALA A 50 -1.12 7.84 -18.69
CA ALA A 50 -0.44 7.88 -19.99
C ALA A 50 -1.42 8.17 -21.13
N GLU A 51 -2.68 7.74 -21.02
CA GLU A 51 -3.78 8.03 -21.95
C GLU A 51 -4.43 9.42 -21.69
N GLY A 52 -3.88 10.24 -20.79
CA GLY A 52 -4.42 11.56 -20.44
C GLY A 52 -5.67 11.52 -19.58
N LEU A 53 -5.98 10.38 -18.94
CA LEU A 53 -7.13 10.19 -18.06
C LEU A 53 -6.71 10.31 -16.59
N VAL A 54 -7.56 10.92 -15.77
CA VAL A 54 -7.30 10.98 -14.32
C VAL A 54 -7.31 9.58 -13.70
N ALA A 55 -6.29 9.28 -12.89
CA ALA A 55 -6.22 8.09 -12.07
C ALA A 55 -5.16 8.24 -10.98
N THR A 56 -5.42 7.67 -9.81
CA THR A 56 -4.45 7.51 -8.74
C THR A 56 -4.70 6.17 -8.05
N SER A 57 -3.68 5.32 -8.00
CA SER A 57 -3.67 4.14 -7.15
C SER A 57 -3.06 4.49 -5.81
N MET A 58 -3.77 4.15 -4.73
CA MET A 58 -3.34 4.38 -3.36
C MET A 58 -3.02 3.05 -2.70
N ALA A 59 -1.73 2.70 -2.65
CA ALA A 59 -1.21 1.50 -2.01
C ALA A 59 -1.11 1.71 -0.50
N PHE A 60 -2.24 1.58 0.20
CA PHE A 60 -2.32 1.79 1.64
C PHE A 60 -1.50 0.76 2.42
N GLY A 61 -0.85 1.24 3.50
CA GLY A 61 -0.47 0.40 4.62
C GLY A 61 -1.71 -0.20 5.30
N PHE A 62 -1.51 -0.98 6.34
CA PHE A 62 -2.64 -1.53 7.10
C PHE A 62 -3.48 -0.42 7.71
N TRP A 63 -4.75 -0.38 7.33
CA TRP A 63 -5.69 0.64 7.76
C TRP A 63 -6.79 0.01 8.62
N ASP A 64 -6.86 0.43 9.88
CA ASP A 64 -7.87 -0.05 10.82
C ASP A 64 -9.15 0.79 10.71
N VAL A 65 -10.03 0.32 9.88
CA VAL A 65 -11.37 0.92 9.69
C VAL A 65 -12.47 0.15 10.42
N GLY A 66 -12.11 -0.82 11.27
CA GLY A 66 -13.08 -1.67 11.97
C GLY A 66 -13.86 -2.62 11.05
N ALA A 67 -13.48 -2.70 9.76
CA ALA A 67 -14.11 -3.54 8.76
C ALA A 67 -13.06 -4.10 7.78
N GLY A 68 -13.43 -5.08 6.98
CA GLY A 68 -12.55 -5.69 5.99
C GLY A 68 -11.41 -6.49 6.61
N LEU A 69 -10.24 -6.52 5.98
CA LEU A 69 -9.08 -7.29 6.45
C LEU A 69 -8.55 -6.82 7.80
N GLY A 70 -8.76 -5.54 8.16
CA GLY A 70 -8.28 -4.96 9.42
C GLY A 70 -8.95 -5.55 10.67
N GLN A 71 -10.18 -6.04 10.57
CA GLN A 71 -10.92 -6.64 11.71
C GLN A 71 -10.33 -7.98 12.19
N TYR A 72 -9.55 -8.64 11.32
CA TYR A 72 -8.93 -9.95 11.66
C TYR A 72 -7.51 -9.82 12.23
N LEU A 73 -6.96 -8.61 12.32
CA LEU A 73 -5.65 -8.39 12.89
C LEU A 73 -5.69 -8.59 14.41
N SER A 74 -4.93 -9.58 14.89
CA SER A 74 -4.70 -9.76 16.29
C SER A 74 -3.83 -8.63 16.87
N GLU A 75 -3.88 -8.46 18.18
CA GLU A 75 -2.98 -7.51 18.87
C GLU A 75 -1.51 -7.91 18.68
N VAL A 76 -1.22 -9.19 18.54
CA VAL A 76 0.12 -9.71 18.25
C VAL A 76 0.59 -9.23 16.88
N ASP A 77 -0.27 -9.29 15.86
CA ASP A 77 0.06 -8.83 14.50
C ASP A 77 0.30 -7.32 14.48
N ARG A 78 -0.51 -6.53 15.18
CA ARG A 78 -0.33 -5.08 15.33
C ARG A 78 1.03 -4.74 15.94
N ARG A 79 1.42 -5.41 17.02
CA ARG A 79 2.73 -5.24 17.67
C ARG A 79 3.87 -5.64 16.76
N ARG A 80 3.72 -6.75 16.02
CA ARG A 80 4.71 -7.21 15.06
C ARG A 80 4.94 -6.18 13.96
N MET A 81 3.86 -5.64 13.37
CA MET A 81 3.95 -4.62 12.35
C MET A 81 4.60 -3.33 12.87
N ALA A 82 4.23 -2.89 14.07
CA ALA A 82 4.86 -1.75 14.71
C ALA A 82 6.35 -1.96 14.95
N ALA A 83 6.74 -3.16 15.41
CA ALA A 83 8.16 -3.53 15.61
C ALA A 83 8.96 -3.56 14.29
N GLN A 84 8.29 -3.78 13.16
CA GLN A 84 8.87 -3.72 11.82
C GLN A 84 8.91 -2.29 11.24
N GLY A 85 8.48 -1.29 12.01
CA GLY A 85 8.47 0.11 11.57
C GLY A 85 7.29 0.50 10.67
N LEU A 86 6.29 -0.37 10.53
CA LEU A 86 5.10 -0.15 9.72
C LEU A 86 3.82 -0.27 10.57
N PRO A 87 3.58 0.65 11.51
CA PRO A 87 2.42 0.59 12.39
C PRO A 87 1.12 0.74 11.59
N VAL A 88 0.07 0.14 12.12
CA VAL A 88 -1.28 0.22 11.56
C VAL A 88 -1.78 1.67 11.57
N LEU A 89 -2.44 2.10 10.50
CA LEU A 89 -3.08 3.40 10.39
C LEU A 89 -4.41 3.39 11.15
N SER A 90 -4.66 4.42 11.95
CA SER A 90 -6.01 4.69 12.45
C SER A 90 -6.92 5.16 11.31
N ALA A 91 -8.24 5.12 11.51
CA ALA A 91 -9.21 5.59 10.54
C ALA A 91 -8.95 7.06 10.14
N ASP A 92 -8.73 7.93 11.12
CA ASP A 92 -8.47 9.36 10.87
C ASP A 92 -7.16 9.60 10.12
N ALA A 93 -6.09 8.87 10.50
CA ALA A 93 -4.81 8.97 9.81
C ALA A 93 -4.91 8.47 8.35
N GLY A 94 -5.65 7.40 8.12
CA GLY A 94 -5.90 6.88 6.79
C GLY A 94 -6.66 7.87 5.92
N LEU A 95 -7.72 8.50 6.45
CA LEU A 95 -8.50 9.54 5.75
C LEU A 95 -7.66 10.78 5.44
N ALA A 96 -6.84 11.23 6.39
CA ALA A 96 -5.94 12.36 6.17
C ALA A 96 -4.91 12.07 5.06
N LEU A 97 -4.35 10.86 5.04
CA LEU A 97 -3.42 10.43 3.98
C LEU A 97 -4.13 10.25 2.63
N PHE A 98 -5.38 9.78 2.63
CA PHE A 98 -6.21 9.70 1.43
C PHE A 98 -6.40 11.09 0.80
N ALA A 99 -6.84 12.07 1.58
CA ALA A 99 -7.02 13.44 1.10
C ALA A 99 -5.71 14.01 0.52
N ARG A 100 -4.59 13.87 1.24
CA ARG A 100 -3.27 14.30 0.75
C ARG A 100 -2.81 13.56 -0.50
N GLY A 101 -3.18 12.29 -0.64
CA GLY A 101 -2.86 11.47 -1.81
C GLY A 101 -3.55 11.96 -3.08
N LEU A 102 -4.79 12.47 -2.96
CA LEU A 102 -5.53 13.06 -4.09
C LEU A 102 -4.83 14.28 -4.67
N ASP A 103 -4.23 15.12 -3.82
CA ASP A 103 -3.58 16.37 -4.23
C ASP A 103 -2.20 16.17 -4.86
N ARG A 104 -1.63 14.96 -4.78
CA ARG A 104 -0.27 14.68 -5.27
C ARG A 104 -0.12 14.70 -6.78
N GLY A 105 -1.18 14.40 -7.52
CA GLY A 105 -1.11 14.32 -8.97
C GLY A 105 -0.28 13.14 -9.50
N GLU A 106 0.07 12.16 -8.67
CA GLU A 106 0.85 10.99 -9.03
C GLU A 106 -0.04 9.81 -9.44
N ALA A 107 0.49 8.93 -10.29
CA ALA A 107 -0.20 7.72 -10.70
C ALA A 107 -0.35 6.73 -9.54
N THR A 108 0.68 6.62 -8.71
CA THR A 108 0.71 5.75 -7.55
C THR A 108 1.26 6.49 -6.35
N VAL A 109 0.55 6.44 -5.25
CA VAL A 109 0.99 6.93 -3.95
C VAL A 109 0.91 5.82 -2.91
N VAL A 110 1.75 5.89 -1.89
CA VAL A 110 1.82 4.86 -0.83
C VAL A 110 1.49 5.51 0.51
N PRO A 111 0.20 5.60 0.87
CA PRO A 111 -0.23 6.17 2.14
C PRO A 111 0.06 5.19 3.28
N LEU A 112 1.15 5.39 3.98
CA LEU A 112 1.53 4.56 5.14
C LEU A 112 2.20 5.41 6.22
N ARG A 113 2.23 4.86 7.42
CA ARG A 113 3.00 5.42 8.52
C ARG A 113 4.31 4.63 8.67
N VAL A 114 5.41 5.33 8.80
CA VAL A 114 6.73 4.73 9.01
C VAL A 114 7.27 5.17 10.36
N ASP A 115 7.66 4.22 11.19
CA ASP A 115 8.54 4.45 12.33
C ASP A 115 9.98 4.17 11.87
N ALA A 116 10.70 5.24 11.57
CA ALA A 116 12.04 5.13 11.02
C ALA A 116 13.02 4.48 12.00
N ALA A 117 12.85 4.69 13.31
CA ALA A 117 13.73 4.09 14.32
C ALA A 117 13.54 2.57 14.40
N ALA A 118 12.28 2.13 14.43
CA ALA A 118 11.95 0.71 14.44
C ALA A 118 12.37 0.03 13.12
N LEU A 119 12.18 0.69 11.98
CA LEU A 119 12.57 0.17 10.67
C LEU A 119 14.08 -0.04 10.56
N VAL A 120 14.89 0.95 10.99
CA VAL A 120 16.35 0.84 11.01
C VAL A 120 16.80 -0.29 11.94
N CYS A 121 16.23 -0.38 13.13
CA CYS A 121 16.53 -1.44 14.10
C CYS A 121 16.24 -2.83 13.50
N CYS A 122 15.09 -3.00 12.85
CA CYS A 122 14.70 -4.25 12.20
C CYS A 122 15.69 -4.66 11.09
N VAL A 123 16.10 -3.72 10.24
CA VAL A 123 17.06 -3.97 9.15
C VAL A 123 18.43 -4.34 9.69
N VAL A 124 18.92 -3.62 10.70
CA VAL A 124 20.24 -3.87 11.32
C VAL A 124 20.28 -5.24 12.00
N MET A 125 19.24 -5.60 12.74
CA MET A 125 19.12 -6.90 13.42
C MET A 125 19.07 -8.06 12.41
N SER A 126 18.35 -7.91 11.32
CA SER A 126 18.26 -8.91 10.26
C SER A 126 19.61 -9.07 9.53
N CYS A 127 20.34 -7.98 9.29
CA CYS A 127 21.66 -8.01 8.68
C CYS A 127 22.72 -8.65 9.61
N GLY A 128 22.64 -8.35 10.92
CA GLY A 128 23.56 -8.93 11.92
C GLY A 128 23.45 -10.45 12.03
N SER A 129 22.27 -11.04 11.84
CA SER A 129 22.07 -12.49 11.83
C SER A 129 22.67 -13.16 10.61
N VAL A 130 22.77 -12.46 9.47
CA VAL A 130 23.39 -12.99 8.24
C VAL A 130 24.94 -12.92 8.33
N CYS A 131 25.50 -11.89 8.97
CA CYS A 131 26.93 -11.75 9.13
C CYS A 131 27.53 -12.65 10.23
N GLY A 132 26.75 -13.06 11.23
CA GLY A 132 27.21 -13.93 12.31
C GLY A 132 27.40 -15.40 11.90
N GLY A 133 26.96 -15.81 10.73
CA GLY A 133 27.08 -17.19 10.23
C GLY A 133 28.37 -17.49 9.41
N LEU A 134 29.22 -16.50 9.15
CA LEU A 134 30.41 -16.66 8.29
C LEU A 134 31.77 -16.71 9.04
N GLY A 135 31.72 -16.84 10.37
CA GLY A 135 32.97 -16.84 11.17
C GLY A 135 33.01 -17.95 12.20
N ALA A 136 33.12 -19.20 11.81
CA ALA A 136 33.73 -20.31 12.55
C ALA A 136 33.71 -21.59 11.69
N GLY A 137 34.77 -21.81 10.95
CA GLY A 137 35.04 -23.05 10.23
C GLY A 137 36.50 -23.03 9.79
#